data_b81e72a1c73a0207bea1fe9217301ace
#
_entry.id   b81e72a1c73a0207bea1fe9217301ace
#
_cell.length_a   1.000
_cell.length_b   1.000
_cell.length_c   1.000
_cell.angle_alpha   90.00
_cell.angle_beta   90.00
_cell.angle_gamma   90.00
#
_symmetry.space_group_name_H-M   'P 1'
#
loop_
_entity.id
_entity.type
_entity.pdbx_description
1 polymer ?
#
loop_
_entity_poly.entity_id
_entity_poly.type
_entity_poly.pdbx_seq_one_letter_code
_entity_poly.pdbx_strand_id
1 'polypeptide(L)'
;MEKNKEKIIVVKNLTVKYGLKQQPIIKNFNLEIDSGDHLAIIGPSGCGKTTFAKTLVNILPAKATSKGYLSISNVDPRKINNKDAQLFRRKNFGFIYQDSIKKLNPLMRVGDHLYELFKTHDQTKSSLAIKKLVREVFQKVGIEESRLDSFPHQFSGGMRQRVSIAMALALKPKLLIADEPTTSLDTKTSFEIMQEIIHLCNEFDTTLILISHDINLAAKWCKKVAIIEKGSIVEKGNILDIFQSPKSDIGKKLVNASKIVLEPNTKNNARDQVVLEVNNLRHWYKLNSSIFINKWNKALNEVSFKLYENET
;
A
#
# COMPACT_ATOMS: atom_id res chain seq x y z
N MET A 1 16.22 -27.37 -10.33
CA MET A 1 15.01 -27.43 -11.19
C MET A 1 14.05 -26.38 -10.67
N GLU A 2 13.93 -25.22 -11.33
CA GLU A 2 12.87 -24.25 -11.02
C GLU A 2 11.54 -24.92 -11.36
N LYS A 3 10.71 -25.15 -10.33
CA LYS A 3 9.33 -25.56 -10.55
C LYS A 3 8.67 -24.49 -11.43
N ASN A 4 8.11 -24.90 -12.56
CA ASN A 4 7.28 -24.03 -13.40
C ASN A 4 6.16 -23.47 -12.53
N LYS A 5 6.35 -22.24 -12.00
CA LYS A 5 5.33 -21.57 -11.19
C LYS A 5 4.11 -21.25 -12.06
N GLU A 6 2.93 -21.50 -11.53
CA GLU A 6 1.68 -21.14 -12.21
C GLU A 6 1.59 -19.62 -12.33
N LYS A 7 1.26 -19.13 -13.53
CA LYS A 7 1.03 -17.68 -13.75
C LYS A 7 -0.31 -17.27 -13.17
N ILE A 8 -0.28 -16.45 -12.14
CA ILE A 8 -1.50 -15.92 -11.53
C ILE A 8 -2.10 -14.78 -12.35
N ILE A 9 -1.25 -13.97 -13.01
CA ILE A 9 -1.68 -12.86 -13.88
C ILE A 9 -1.01 -12.97 -15.24
N VAL A 10 -1.81 -12.87 -16.29
CA VAL A 10 -1.34 -12.73 -17.68
C VAL A 10 -2.07 -11.56 -18.34
N VAL A 11 -1.31 -10.57 -18.75
CA VAL A 11 -1.80 -9.37 -19.45
C VAL A 11 -1.07 -9.27 -20.79
N LYS A 12 -1.83 -9.19 -21.92
CA LYS A 12 -1.24 -8.99 -23.24
C LYS A 12 -2.00 -7.87 -23.97
N ASN A 13 -1.24 -6.89 -24.47
CA ASN A 13 -1.71 -5.76 -25.25
C ASN A 13 -2.88 -4.99 -24.59
N LEU A 14 -2.87 -4.89 -23.24
CA LEU A 14 -3.92 -4.21 -22.51
C LEU A 14 -3.87 -2.72 -22.80
N THR A 15 -5.01 -2.17 -23.20
CA THR A 15 -5.21 -0.73 -23.44
C THR A 15 -6.46 -0.27 -22.68
N VAL A 16 -6.33 0.80 -21.89
CA VAL A 16 -7.43 1.35 -21.09
C VAL A 16 -7.61 2.83 -21.38
N LYS A 17 -8.88 3.25 -21.57
CA LYS A 17 -9.27 4.65 -21.83
C LYS A 17 -10.40 5.06 -20.87
N TYR A 18 -10.42 6.31 -20.46
CA TYR A 18 -11.53 6.95 -19.79
C TYR A 18 -12.29 7.84 -20.79
N GLY A 19 -13.51 7.44 -21.18
CA GLY A 19 -14.28 8.13 -22.21
C GLY A 19 -13.87 7.80 -23.65
N LEU A 20 -14.78 8.09 -24.59
CA LEU A 20 -14.62 7.68 -26.00
C LEU A 20 -13.55 8.45 -26.78
N LYS A 21 -13.31 9.72 -26.44
CA LYS A 21 -12.42 10.63 -27.18
C LYS A 21 -11.06 10.87 -26.53
N GLN A 22 -10.78 10.27 -25.35
CA GLN A 22 -9.54 10.52 -24.61
C GLN A 22 -8.41 9.60 -25.06
N GLN A 23 -7.18 10.09 -24.95
CA GLN A 23 -5.98 9.28 -25.13
C GLN A 23 -5.95 8.12 -24.13
N PRO A 24 -5.47 6.94 -24.51
CA PRO A 24 -5.37 5.82 -23.59
C PRO A 24 -4.41 6.14 -22.44
N ILE A 25 -4.85 5.82 -21.22
CA ILE A 25 -4.03 5.93 -20.01
C ILE A 25 -3.11 4.73 -19.85
N ILE A 26 -3.58 3.55 -20.26
CA ILE A 26 -2.77 2.33 -20.39
C ILE A 26 -2.68 2.01 -21.87
N LYS A 27 -1.45 1.75 -22.35
CA LYS A 27 -1.18 1.52 -23.79
C LYS A 27 -0.33 0.26 -23.95
N ASN A 28 -0.83 -0.70 -24.71
CA ASN A 28 -0.10 -1.91 -25.10
C ASN A 28 0.69 -2.56 -23.93
N PHE A 29 0.02 -2.71 -22.80
CA PHE A 29 0.63 -3.15 -21.55
C PHE A 29 0.75 -4.68 -21.54
N ASN A 30 1.98 -5.20 -21.30
CA ASN A 30 2.27 -6.63 -21.32
C ASN A 30 2.98 -7.03 -20.02
N LEU A 31 2.32 -7.86 -19.18
CA LEU A 31 2.83 -8.26 -17.89
C LEU A 31 2.39 -9.69 -17.55
N GLU A 32 3.31 -10.47 -17.02
CA GLU A 32 3.03 -11.78 -16.45
C GLU A 32 3.60 -11.83 -15.03
N ILE A 33 2.85 -12.42 -14.09
CA ILE A 33 3.22 -12.55 -12.68
C ILE A 33 2.96 -13.98 -12.26
N ASP A 34 3.97 -14.61 -11.66
CA ASP A 34 3.87 -15.96 -11.14
C ASP A 34 3.25 -15.95 -9.73
N SER A 35 2.58 -17.04 -9.35
CA SER A 35 1.99 -17.19 -8.01
C SER A 35 3.08 -17.10 -6.93
N GLY A 36 2.79 -16.35 -5.85
CA GLY A 36 3.72 -16.12 -4.75
C GLY A 36 4.84 -15.10 -5.04
N ASP A 37 4.86 -14.48 -6.23
CA ASP A 37 5.83 -13.42 -6.53
C ASP A 37 5.45 -12.08 -5.89
N HIS A 38 6.47 -11.31 -5.52
CA HIS A 38 6.33 -9.91 -5.12
C HIS A 38 6.87 -9.02 -6.22
N LEU A 39 5.98 -8.30 -6.91
CA LEU A 39 6.29 -7.39 -8.01
C LEU A 39 6.04 -5.94 -7.59
N ALA A 40 7.04 -5.07 -7.78
CA ALA A 40 6.83 -3.64 -7.69
C ALA A 40 6.42 -3.04 -9.04
N ILE A 41 5.47 -2.12 -9.03
CA ILE A 41 5.08 -1.30 -10.18
C ILE A 41 5.45 0.15 -9.85
N ILE A 42 6.43 0.69 -10.58
CA ILE A 42 7.01 2.00 -10.28
C ILE A 42 6.82 2.94 -11.46
N GLY A 43 6.69 4.23 -11.18
CA GLY A 43 6.62 5.27 -12.20
C GLY A 43 6.10 6.58 -11.63
N PRO A 44 6.18 7.68 -12.39
CA PRO A 44 5.71 8.99 -11.97
C PRO A 44 4.20 9.02 -11.68
N SER A 45 3.76 10.04 -10.96
CA SER A 45 2.32 10.26 -10.73
C SER A 45 1.58 10.42 -12.06
N GLY A 46 0.38 9.84 -12.14
CA GLY A 46 -0.45 9.93 -13.35
C GLY A 46 -0.04 8.99 -14.50
N CYS A 47 1.02 8.18 -14.42
CA CYS A 47 1.44 7.28 -15.49
C CYS A 47 0.53 6.04 -15.70
N GLY A 48 -0.49 5.83 -14.85
CA GLY A 48 -1.47 4.75 -15.02
C GLY A 48 -1.41 3.60 -14.00
N LYS A 49 -0.54 3.62 -12.98
CA LYS A 49 -0.38 2.55 -11.98
C LYS A 49 -1.70 2.16 -11.31
N THR A 50 -2.39 3.12 -10.72
CA THR A 50 -3.71 2.91 -10.07
C THR A 50 -4.79 2.49 -11.08
N THR A 51 -4.73 2.98 -12.33
CA THR A 51 -5.64 2.56 -13.40
C THR A 51 -5.44 1.09 -13.74
N PHE A 52 -4.18 0.64 -13.82
CA PHE A 52 -3.85 -0.77 -14.01
C PHE A 52 -4.40 -1.63 -12.85
N ALA A 53 -4.14 -1.24 -11.59
CA ALA A 53 -4.67 -1.92 -10.41
C ALA A 53 -6.20 -2.06 -10.45
N LYS A 54 -6.92 -0.96 -10.75
CA LYS A 54 -8.39 -0.96 -10.88
C LYS A 54 -8.88 -1.85 -12.03
N THR A 55 -8.09 -1.97 -13.11
CA THR A 55 -8.43 -2.86 -14.23
C THR A 55 -8.37 -4.32 -13.81
N LEU A 56 -7.34 -4.71 -13.05
CA LEU A 56 -7.20 -6.09 -12.56
C LEU A 56 -8.41 -6.54 -11.73
N VAL A 57 -8.89 -5.67 -10.83
CA VAL A 57 -10.04 -5.99 -9.97
C VAL A 57 -11.40 -5.64 -10.59
N ASN A 58 -11.41 -5.20 -11.86
CA ASN A 58 -12.62 -4.81 -12.61
C ASN A 58 -13.50 -3.78 -11.86
N ILE A 59 -12.87 -2.67 -11.37
CA ILE A 59 -13.55 -1.55 -10.70
C ILE A 59 -13.31 -0.21 -11.42
N LEU A 60 -13.10 -0.27 -12.72
CA LEU A 60 -13.01 0.95 -13.55
C LEU A 60 -14.37 1.68 -13.54
N PRO A 61 -14.39 3.02 -13.67
CA PRO A 61 -15.62 3.78 -13.86
C PRO A 61 -16.41 3.31 -15.10
N ALA A 62 -17.73 3.45 -15.08
CA ALA A 62 -18.63 2.95 -16.13
C ALA A 62 -18.30 3.45 -17.55
N LYS A 63 -17.72 4.67 -17.67
CA LYS A 63 -17.28 5.24 -18.96
C LYS A 63 -15.91 4.79 -19.43
N ALA A 64 -15.22 3.95 -18.65
CA ALA A 64 -13.91 3.42 -19.04
C ALA A 64 -14.07 2.20 -19.95
N THR A 65 -13.16 2.06 -20.88
CA THR A 65 -13.07 0.91 -21.77
C THR A 65 -11.71 0.25 -21.64
N SER A 66 -11.68 -1.10 -21.60
CA SER A 66 -10.44 -1.87 -21.60
C SER A 66 -10.46 -2.91 -22.73
N LYS A 67 -9.38 -2.97 -23.51
CA LYS A 67 -9.18 -3.92 -24.59
C LYS A 67 -7.87 -4.68 -24.36
N GLY A 68 -7.70 -5.83 -25.02
CA GLY A 68 -6.55 -6.72 -24.86
C GLY A 68 -6.88 -7.94 -24.01
N TYR A 69 -5.89 -8.82 -23.83
CA TYR A 69 -6.04 -10.05 -23.04
C TYR A 69 -5.72 -9.78 -21.57
N LEU A 70 -6.58 -10.25 -20.68
CA LEU A 70 -6.39 -10.23 -19.24
C LEU A 70 -6.88 -11.57 -18.67
N SER A 71 -6.02 -12.23 -17.92
CA SER A 71 -6.36 -13.45 -17.19
C SER A 71 -5.78 -13.36 -15.78
N ILE A 72 -6.61 -13.68 -14.79
CA ILE A 72 -6.23 -13.73 -13.37
C ILE A 72 -6.74 -15.04 -12.81
N SER A 73 -5.84 -15.91 -12.34
CA SER A 73 -6.18 -17.30 -11.96
C SER A 73 -7.04 -17.97 -13.05
N ASN A 74 -6.65 -17.82 -14.31
CA ASN A 74 -7.31 -18.36 -15.52
C ASN A 74 -8.71 -17.78 -15.84
N VAL A 75 -9.11 -16.67 -15.18
CA VAL A 75 -10.39 -15.99 -15.41
C VAL A 75 -10.16 -14.55 -15.87
N ASP A 76 -10.92 -14.09 -16.89
CA ASP A 76 -11.00 -12.65 -17.21
C ASP A 76 -12.11 -12.00 -16.40
N PRO A 77 -11.80 -11.15 -15.39
CA PRO A 77 -12.79 -10.56 -14.51
C PRO A 77 -13.76 -9.60 -15.21
N ARG A 78 -13.45 -9.19 -16.45
CA ARG A 78 -14.28 -8.30 -17.26
C ARG A 78 -15.40 -9.03 -18.00
N LYS A 79 -15.27 -10.37 -18.13
CA LYS A 79 -16.19 -11.23 -18.92
C LYS A 79 -17.19 -11.98 -18.07
N ILE A 80 -17.07 -11.92 -16.75
CA ILE A 80 -18.02 -12.58 -15.82
C ILE A 80 -19.12 -11.59 -15.40
N ASN A 81 -20.33 -12.11 -15.11
CA ASN A 81 -21.44 -11.30 -14.69
C ASN A 81 -21.18 -10.60 -13.33
N ASN A 82 -21.96 -9.59 -12.99
CA ASN A 82 -21.72 -8.77 -11.80
C ASN A 82 -21.71 -9.56 -10.48
N LYS A 83 -22.55 -10.60 -10.36
CA LYS A 83 -22.64 -11.43 -9.16
C LYS A 83 -21.38 -12.29 -9.01
N ASP A 84 -20.98 -12.96 -10.08
CA ASP A 84 -19.77 -13.79 -10.09
C ASP A 84 -18.49 -12.92 -9.98
N ALA A 85 -18.49 -11.72 -10.56
CA ALA A 85 -17.40 -10.76 -10.41
C ALA A 85 -17.21 -10.33 -8.95
N GLN A 86 -18.28 -10.17 -8.18
CA GLN A 86 -18.20 -9.86 -6.76
C GLN A 86 -17.61 -11.03 -5.97
N LEU A 87 -18.06 -12.26 -6.21
CA LEU A 87 -17.52 -13.46 -5.59
C LEU A 87 -16.05 -13.68 -5.97
N PHE A 88 -15.72 -13.48 -7.25
CA PHE A 88 -14.35 -13.59 -7.75
C PHE A 88 -13.42 -12.59 -7.05
N ARG A 89 -13.84 -11.32 -6.92
CA ARG A 89 -13.07 -10.31 -6.18
C ARG A 89 -12.86 -10.71 -4.73
N ARG A 90 -13.91 -11.08 -4.01
CA ARG A 90 -13.83 -11.48 -2.59
C ARG A 90 -12.86 -12.63 -2.35
N LYS A 91 -12.82 -13.61 -3.27
CA LYS A 91 -12.02 -14.82 -3.13
C LYS A 91 -10.56 -14.61 -3.55
N ASN A 92 -10.29 -13.73 -4.51
CA ASN A 92 -8.98 -13.65 -5.15
C ASN A 92 -8.19 -12.39 -4.79
N PHE A 93 -8.85 -11.31 -4.36
CA PHE A 93 -8.17 -10.02 -4.17
C PHE A 93 -8.26 -9.47 -2.76
N GLY A 94 -7.10 -9.01 -2.27
CA GLY A 94 -6.98 -7.99 -1.25
C GLY A 94 -6.54 -6.67 -1.89
N PHE A 95 -7.03 -5.54 -1.37
CA PHE A 95 -6.65 -4.24 -1.88
C PHE A 95 -6.37 -3.27 -0.72
N ILE A 96 -5.15 -2.75 -0.66
CA ILE A 96 -4.75 -1.67 0.25
C ILE A 96 -4.69 -0.39 -0.58
N TYR A 97 -5.54 0.60 -0.26
CA TYR A 97 -5.63 1.87 -0.98
C TYR A 97 -4.65 2.90 -0.40
N GLN A 98 -4.21 3.83 -1.23
CA GLN A 98 -3.36 4.97 -0.85
C GLN A 98 -3.93 5.75 0.35
N ASP A 99 -5.25 5.98 0.39
CA ASP A 99 -5.96 6.66 1.48
C ASP A 99 -6.85 5.68 2.25
N SER A 100 -6.29 4.58 2.75
CA SER A 100 -7.04 3.53 3.47
C SER A 100 -7.85 4.09 4.64
N ILE A 101 -7.34 5.14 5.26
CA ILE A 101 -7.97 5.84 6.39
C ILE A 101 -9.37 6.37 6.03
N LYS A 102 -9.53 6.89 4.81
CA LYS A 102 -10.80 7.45 4.31
C LYS A 102 -11.80 6.37 3.89
N LYS A 103 -11.38 5.10 3.84
CA LYS A 103 -12.22 3.97 3.42
C LYS A 103 -12.93 3.28 4.57
N LEU A 104 -12.48 3.49 5.81
CA LEU A 104 -13.18 3.00 6.99
C LEU A 104 -14.41 3.87 7.28
N ASN A 105 -15.53 3.24 7.61
CA ASN A 105 -16.70 3.98 8.08
C ASN A 105 -16.39 4.58 9.47
N PRO A 106 -16.35 5.92 9.62
CA PRO A 106 -15.97 6.56 10.88
C PRO A 106 -16.98 6.31 12.03
N LEU A 107 -18.20 5.92 11.71
CA LEU A 107 -19.27 5.65 12.67
C LEU A 107 -19.34 4.17 13.09
N MET A 108 -18.43 3.34 12.57
CA MET A 108 -18.40 1.91 12.83
C MET A 108 -17.17 1.55 13.64
N ARG A 109 -17.30 0.66 14.63
CA ARG A 109 -16.16 0.18 15.41
C ARG A 109 -15.21 -0.62 14.52
N VAL A 110 -13.94 -0.59 14.85
CA VAL A 110 -12.91 -1.24 14.04
C VAL A 110 -13.14 -2.75 13.94
N GLY A 111 -13.53 -3.41 15.04
CA GLY A 111 -13.86 -4.84 15.04
C GLY A 111 -15.05 -5.19 14.14
N ASP A 112 -16.04 -4.29 14.07
CA ASP A 112 -17.26 -4.53 13.29
C ASP A 112 -17.00 -4.54 11.77
N HIS A 113 -15.99 -3.79 11.28
CA HIS A 113 -15.61 -3.84 9.86
C HIS A 113 -15.19 -5.26 9.43
N LEU A 114 -14.35 -5.93 10.23
CA LEU A 114 -13.96 -7.30 9.97
C LEU A 114 -15.08 -8.29 10.23
N TYR A 115 -15.90 -8.05 11.24
CA TYR A 115 -17.08 -8.88 11.53
C TYR A 115 -18.03 -8.92 10.33
N GLU A 116 -18.36 -7.76 9.75
CA GLU A 116 -19.21 -7.67 8.55
C GLU A 116 -18.57 -8.33 7.33
N LEU A 117 -17.24 -8.16 7.17
CA LEU A 117 -16.49 -8.81 6.09
C LEU A 117 -16.68 -10.33 6.16
N PHE A 118 -16.42 -10.94 7.32
CA PHE A 118 -16.55 -12.39 7.50
C PHE A 118 -18.01 -12.87 7.37
N LYS A 119 -18.96 -12.15 7.97
CA LYS A 119 -20.39 -12.48 7.90
C LYS A 119 -20.91 -12.44 6.46
N THR A 120 -20.47 -11.46 5.68
CA THR A 120 -20.88 -11.32 4.28
C THR A 120 -20.21 -12.37 3.39
N HIS A 121 -19.00 -12.80 3.74
CA HIS A 121 -18.26 -13.81 2.97
C HIS A 121 -18.80 -15.23 3.22
N ASP A 122 -19.11 -15.55 4.47
CA ASP A 122 -19.60 -16.87 4.87
C ASP A 122 -20.74 -16.73 5.89
N GLN A 123 -21.96 -16.76 5.37
CA GLN A 123 -23.18 -16.61 6.19
C GLN A 123 -23.48 -17.84 7.07
N THR A 124 -22.77 -18.96 6.87
CA THR A 124 -22.98 -20.19 7.66
C THR A 124 -22.27 -20.15 9.01
N LYS A 125 -21.28 -19.28 9.18
CA LYS A 125 -20.53 -19.15 10.43
C LYS A 125 -21.36 -18.54 11.54
N SER A 126 -21.25 -19.13 12.75
CA SER A 126 -21.85 -18.56 13.94
C SER A 126 -21.18 -17.21 14.33
N SER A 127 -21.92 -16.33 14.99
CA SER A 127 -21.38 -15.06 15.49
C SER A 127 -20.17 -15.24 16.39
N LEU A 128 -20.13 -16.32 17.19
CA LEU A 128 -19.00 -16.63 18.05
C LEU A 128 -17.74 -16.99 17.25
N ALA A 129 -17.89 -17.81 16.20
CA ALA A 129 -16.80 -18.19 15.30
C ALA A 129 -16.24 -16.96 14.57
N ILE A 130 -17.11 -16.06 14.09
CA ILE A 130 -16.68 -14.81 13.44
C ILE A 130 -15.91 -13.93 14.42
N LYS A 131 -16.40 -13.73 15.65
CA LYS A 131 -15.69 -12.95 16.67
C LYS A 131 -14.29 -13.51 16.97
N LYS A 132 -14.14 -14.84 17.00
CA LYS A 132 -12.84 -15.47 17.16
C LYS A 132 -11.91 -15.17 15.99
N LEU A 133 -12.39 -15.28 14.74
CA LEU A 133 -11.60 -14.92 13.55
C LEU A 133 -11.18 -13.44 13.53
N VAL A 134 -12.07 -12.53 13.94
CA VAL A 134 -11.77 -11.10 14.07
C VAL A 134 -10.59 -10.88 15.02
N ARG A 135 -10.59 -11.49 16.20
CA ARG A 135 -9.50 -11.40 17.18
C ARG A 135 -8.19 -11.93 16.61
N GLU A 136 -8.22 -13.13 15.99
CA GLU A 136 -7.04 -13.76 15.40
C GLU A 136 -6.41 -12.88 14.32
N VAL A 137 -7.22 -12.27 13.44
CA VAL A 137 -6.70 -11.39 12.39
C VAL A 137 -6.12 -10.10 12.97
N PHE A 138 -6.77 -9.46 13.94
CA PHE A 138 -6.24 -8.26 14.56
C PHE A 138 -4.97 -8.51 15.35
N GLN A 139 -4.86 -9.66 16.02
CA GLN A 139 -3.64 -10.06 16.70
C GLN A 139 -2.46 -10.20 15.72
N LYS A 140 -2.71 -10.76 14.51
CA LYS A 140 -1.68 -10.89 13.46
C LYS A 140 -1.13 -9.55 12.97
N VAL A 141 -1.94 -8.50 12.98
CA VAL A 141 -1.53 -7.14 12.61
C VAL A 141 -1.18 -6.26 13.82
N GLY A 142 -0.90 -6.88 14.97
CA GLY A 142 -0.43 -6.16 16.16
C GLY A 142 -1.44 -5.17 16.75
N ILE A 143 -2.75 -5.43 16.59
CA ILE A 143 -3.82 -4.65 17.23
C ILE A 143 -4.36 -5.42 18.42
N GLU A 144 -4.30 -4.81 19.60
CA GLU A 144 -4.79 -5.40 20.83
C GLU A 144 -6.31 -5.60 20.83
N GLU A 145 -6.79 -6.68 21.46
CA GLU A 145 -8.22 -6.98 21.57
C GLU A 145 -9.02 -5.86 22.24
N SER A 146 -8.45 -5.17 23.23
CA SER A 146 -9.03 -4.01 23.91
C SER A 146 -9.40 -2.85 22.97
N ARG A 147 -8.83 -2.85 21.74
CA ARG A 147 -9.03 -1.78 20.75
C ARG A 147 -10.11 -2.10 19.73
N LEU A 148 -10.67 -3.31 19.72
CA LEU A 148 -11.68 -3.73 18.73
C LEU A 148 -12.95 -2.90 18.78
N ASP A 149 -13.33 -2.44 19.99
CA ASP A 149 -14.49 -1.58 20.23
C ASP A 149 -14.23 -0.08 19.96
N SER A 150 -13.00 0.28 19.58
CA SER A 150 -12.65 1.66 19.27
C SER A 150 -13.10 2.04 17.85
N PHE A 151 -13.30 3.35 17.63
CA PHE A 151 -13.63 3.91 16.31
C PHE A 151 -12.36 4.28 15.54
N PRO A 152 -12.40 4.35 14.20
CA PRO A 152 -11.23 4.69 13.38
C PRO A 152 -10.53 6.00 13.75
N HIS A 153 -11.26 7.01 14.17
CA HIS A 153 -10.69 8.31 14.58
C HIS A 153 -9.85 8.25 15.87
N GLN A 154 -10.00 7.18 16.67
CA GLN A 154 -9.23 6.95 17.90
C GLN A 154 -7.88 6.25 17.65
N PHE A 155 -7.59 5.89 16.38
CA PHE A 155 -6.35 5.23 15.99
C PHE A 155 -5.36 6.23 15.38
N SER A 156 -4.05 5.99 15.58
CA SER A 156 -2.98 6.67 14.84
C SER A 156 -3.02 6.28 13.35
N GLY A 157 -2.27 7.00 12.50
CA GLY A 157 -2.15 6.67 11.07
C GLY A 157 -1.71 5.23 10.83
N GLY A 158 -0.65 4.80 11.51
CA GLY A 158 -0.13 3.43 11.40
C GLY A 158 -1.13 2.37 11.88
N MET A 159 -1.85 2.62 12.99
CA MET A 159 -2.89 1.69 13.47
C MET A 159 -4.03 1.56 12.47
N ARG A 160 -4.49 2.66 11.85
CA ARG A 160 -5.52 2.61 10.80
C ARG A 160 -5.04 1.85 9.57
N GLN A 161 -3.75 1.98 9.24
CA GLN A 161 -3.14 1.20 8.15
C GLN A 161 -3.15 -0.30 8.47
N ARG A 162 -2.81 -0.69 9.72
CA ARG A 162 -2.90 -2.09 10.20
C ARG A 162 -4.31 -2.66 10.07
N VAL A 163 -5.35 -1.88 10.40
CA VAL A 163 -6.75 -2.27 10.16
C VAL A 163 -7.01 -2.54 8.69
N SER A 164 -6.52 -1.68 7.80
CA SER A 164 -6.69 -1.86 6.34
C SER A 164 -5.97 -3.09 5.82
N ILE A 165 -4.78 -3.40 6.33
CA ILE A 165 -4.03 -4.63 6.03
C ILE A 165 -4.82 -5.85 6.52
N ALA A 166 -5.33 -5.79 7.76
CA ALA A 166 -6.18 -6.84 8.32
C ALA A 166 -7.38 -7.12 7.43
N MET A 167 -8.10 -6.08 6.98
CA MET A 167 -9.25 -6.23 6.08
C MET A 167 -8.86 -6.80 4.71
N ALA A 168 -7.73 -6.36 4.14
CA ALA A 168 -7.28 -6.82 2.82
C ALA A 168 -6.84 -8.29 2.83
N LEU A 169 -6.24 -8.77 3.94
CA LEU A 169 -5.69 -10.11 4.06
C LEU A 169 -6.56 -11.10 4.85
N ALA A 170 -7.64 -10.64 5.49
CA ALA A 170 -8.52 -11.47 6.34
C ALA A 170 -9.04 -12.73 5.64
N LEU A 171 -9.31 -12.64 4.35
CA LEU A 171 -9.84 -13.75 3.55
C LEU A 171 -8.74 -14.54 2.83
N LYS A 172 -7.46 -14.30 3.15
CA LYS A 172 -6.30 -14.95 2.54
C LYS A 172 -6.37 -14.94 1.01
N PRO A 173 -6.41 -13.74 0.38
CA PRO A 173 -6.56 -13.62 -1.07
C PRO A 173 -5.34 -14.20 -1.79
N LYS A 174 -5.51 -14.65 -3.04
CA LYS A 174 -4.40 -15.09 -3.89
C LYS A 174 -3.51 -13.93 -4.35
N LEU A 175 -4.06 -12.73 -4.43
CA LEU A 175 -3.39 -11.52 -4.90
C LEU A 175 -3.72 -10.33 -3.99
N LEU A 176 -2.68 -9.72 -3.43
CA LEU A 176 -2.75 -8.44 -2.74
C LEU A 176 -2.23 -7.34 -3.67
N ILE A 177 -3.02 -6.28 -3.84
CA ILE A 177 -2.60 -5.05 -4.50
C ILE A 177 -2.47 -3.97 -3.42
N ALA A 178 -1.27 -3.46 -3.21
CA ALA A 178 -0.98 -2.38 -2.28
C ALA A 178 -0.60 -1.12 -3.07
N ASP A 179 -1.52 -0.16 -3.13
CA ASP A 179 -1.35 1.11 -3.86
C ASP A 179 -0.86 2.20 -2.91
N GLU A 180 0.43 2.46 -2.94
CA GLU A 180 1.15 3.42 -2.07
C GLU A 180 0.82 3.23 -0.57
N PRO A 181 1.03 2.03 0.01
CA PRO A 181 0.51 1.68 1.32
C PRO A 181 1.12 2.45 2.49
N THR A 182 2.21 3.20 2.28
CA THR A 182 2.96 3.87 3.35
C THR A 182 3.17 5.37 3.12
N THR A 183 2.59 5.97 2.08
CA THR A 183 2.87 7.36 1.64
C THR A 183 2.56 8.43 2.70
N SER A 184 1.66 8.17 3.64
CA SER A 184 1.27 9.12 4.70
C SER A 184 1.85 8.79 6.09
N LEU A 185 2.86 7.92 6.15
CA LEU A 185 3.46 7.44 7.39
C LEU A 185 4.91 7.91 7.51
N ASP A 186 5.40 8.03 8.74
CA ASP A 186 6.81 8.25 9.01
C ASP A 186 7.65 7.02 8.60
N THR A 187 8.96 7.22 8.43
CA THR A 187 9.88 6.20 7.90
C THR A 187 9.89 4.92 8.74
N LYS A 188 9.85 5.03 10.08
CA LYS A 188 9.87 3.87 10.98
C LYS A 188 8.58 3.08 10.85
N THR A 189 7.44 3.74 10.95
CA THR A 189 6.11 3.12 10.81
C THR A 189 5.94 2.52 9.42
N SER A 190 6.42 3.20 8.36
CA SER A 190 6.41 2.69 6.98
C SER A 190 7.17 1.37 6.85
N PHE A 191 8.33 1.28 7.50
CA PHE A 191 9.13 0.05 7.50
C PHE A 191 8.38 -1.10 8.21
N GLU A 192 7.84 -0.85 9.41
CA GLU A 192 7.09 -1.86 10.18
C GLU A 192 5.86 -2.36 9.41
N ILE A 193 5.10 -1.46 8.78
CA ILE A 193 3.92 -1.78 7.96
C ILE A 193 4.30 -2.64 6.75
N MET A 194 5.36 -2.29 6.03
CA MET A 194 5.81 -3.09 4.89
C MET A 194 6.32 -4.46 5.31
N GLN A 195 7.06 -4.55 6.41
CA GLN A 195 7.52 -5.82 6.96
C GLN A 195 6.34 -6.73 7.30
N GLU A 196 5.29 -6.18 7.87
CA GLU A 196 4.07 -6.91 8.20
C GLU A 196 3.32 -7.39 6.95
N ILE A 197 3.15 -6.53 5.94
CA ILE A 197 2.54 -6.92 4.65
C ILE A 197 3.31 -8.09 4.03
N ILE A 198 4.63 -8.01 3.94
CA ILE A 198 5.48 -9.07 3.36
C ILE A 198 5.40 -10.36 4.17
N HIS A 199 5.44 -10.25 5.52
CA HIS A 199 5.32 -11.42 6.39
C HIS A 199 3.99 -12.16 6.16
N LEU A 200 2.87 -11.44 6.16
CA LEU A 200 1.55 -12.02 5.93
C LEU A 200 1.37 -12.57 4.50
N CYS A 201 1.93 -11.89 3.49
CA CYS A 201 1.91 -12.42 2.12
C CYS A 201 2.67 -13.75 2.02
N ASN A 202 3.83 -13.87 2.67
CA ASN A 202 4.59 -15.12 2.70
C ASN A 202 3.86 -16.21 3.50
N GLU A 203 3.24 -15.88 4.64
CA GLU A 203 2.48 -16.82 5.46
C GLU A 203 1.28 -17.41 4.70
N PHE A 204 0.60 -16.60 3.88
CA PHE A 204 -0.61 -17.01 3.16
C PHE A 204 -0.37 -17.40 1.70
N ASP A 205 0.88 -17.46 1.26
CA ASP A 205 1.27 -17.68 -0.16
C ASP A 205 0.54 -16.69 -1.11
N THR A 206 0.40 -15.44 -0.68
CA THR A 206 -0.27 -14.37 -1.41
C THR A 206 0.70 -13.66 -2.35
N THR A 207 0.37 -13.58 -3.63
CA THR A 207 1.11 -12.76 -4.60
C THR A 207 0.94 -11.29 -4.29
N LEU A 208 2.01 -10.50 -4.33
CA LEU A 208 1.97 -9.05 -4.06
C LEU A 208 2.23 -8.23 -5.31
N ILE A 209 1.37 -7.25 -5.58
CA ILE A 209 1.66 -6.10 -6.44
C ILE A 209 1.80 -4.87 -5.55
N LEU A 210 3.03 -4.37 -5.42
CA LEU A 210 3.32 -3.13 -4.70
C LEU A 210 3.42 -1.97 -5.69
N ILE A 211 2.50 -1.03 -5.61
CA ILE A 211 2.56 0.20 -6.40
C ILE A 211 3.23 1.28 -5.55
N SER A 212 4.28 1.89 -6.10
CA SER A 212 5.03 2.96 -5.45
C SER A 212 5.63 3.92 -6.47
N HIS A 213 6.02 5.10 -6.02
CA HIS A 213 6.89 6.01 -6.74
C HIS A 213 8.34 5.94 -6.23
N ASP A 214 8.59 5.20 -5.14
CA ASP A 214 9.90 5.04 -4.49
C ASP A 214 10.54 3.70 -4.90
N ILE A 215 11.65 3.80 -5.65
CA ILE A 215 12.41 2.62 -6.10
C ILE A 215 13.20 1.98 -4.94
N ASN A 216 13.59 2.74 -3.89
CA ASN A 216 14.28 2.19 -2.74
C ASN A 216 13.35 1.30 -1.92
N LEU A 217 12.10 1.76 -1.70
CA LEU A 217 11.08 0.95 -1.06
C LEU A 217 10.87 -0.37 -1.83
N ALA A 218 10.75 -0.27 -3.15
CA ALA A 218 10.57 -1.44 -3.99
C ALA A 218 11.75 -2.40 -3.94
N ALA A 219 12.98 -1.89 -4.00
CA ALA A 219 14.20 -2.71 -3.95
C ALA A 219 14.35 -3.48 -2.64
N LYS A 220 13.82 -2.92 -1.55
CA LYS A 220 13.86 -3.56 -0.24
C LYS A 220 12.88 -4.73 -0.12
N TRP A 221 11.71 -4.65 -0.76
CA TRP A 221 10.60 -5.55 -0.50
C TRP A 221 10.19 -6.44 -1.67
N CYS A 222 10.60 -6.10 -2.90
CA CYS A 222 10.24 -6.86 -4.09
C CYS A 222 11.46 -7.37 -4.83
N LYS A 223 11.36 -8.57 -5.42
CA LYS A 223 12.42 -9.14 -6.26
C LYS A 223 12.31 -8.70 -7.72
N LYS A 224 11.09 -8.44 -8.19
CA LYS A 224 10.77 -8.05 -9.56
C LYS A 224 10.20 -6.64 -9.60
N VAL A 225 10.47 -5.91 -10.66
CA VAL A 225 9.93 -4.57 -10.89
C VAL A 225 9.48 -4.39 -12.34
N ALA A 226 8.43 -3.59 -12.51
CA ALA A 226 7.99 -3.05 -13.81
C ALA A 226 7.93 -1.52 -13.69
N ILE A 227 8.70 -0.82 -14.52
CA ILE A 227 8.72 0.64 -14.59
C ILE A 227 7.72 1.08 -15.65
N ILE A 228 6.79 1.95 -15.26
CA ILE A 228 5.73 2.47 -16.13
C ILE A 228 5.99 3.95 -16.43
N GLU A 229 5.93 4.29 -17.71
CA GLU A 229 5.91 5.67 -18.19
C GLU A 229 4.82 5.84 -19.25
N LYS A 230 4.03 6.92 -19.16
CA LYS A 230 2.97 7.27 -20.12
C LYS A 230 2.04 6.12 -20.52
N GLY A 231 1.73 5.26 -19.53
CA GLY A 231 0.80 4.15 -19.70
C GLY A 231 1.38 2.86 -20.25
N SER A 232 2.68 2.79 -20.48
CA SER A 232 3.37 1.59 -20.99
C SER A 232 4.47 1.13 -20.04
N ILE A 233 4.76 -0.17 -20.02
CA ILE A 233 5.96 -0.68 -19.35
C ILE A 233 7.16 -0.35 -20.24
N VAL A 234 8.09 0.42 -19.72
CA VAL A 234 9.33 0.81 -20.40
C VAL A 234 10.52 -0.06 -20.01
N GLU A 235 10.46 -0.64 -18.81
CA GLU A 235 11.49 -1.54 -18.32
C GLU A 235 10.88 -2.53 -17.30
N LYS A 236 11.32 -3.79 -17.31
CA LYS A 236 10.92 -4.80 -16.33
C LYS A 236 12.01 -5.86 -16.15
N GLY A 237 12.11 -6.40 -14.96
CA GLY A 237 13.11 -7.44 -14.65
C GLY A 237 13.32 -7.63 -13.16
N ASN A 238 14.47 -8.20 -12.80
CA ASN A 238 14.94 -8.25 -11.44
C ASN A 238 15.29 -6.83 -10.97
N ILE A 239 14.90 -6.46 -9.76
CA ILE A 239 15.10 -5.09 -9.28
C ILE A 239 16.57 -4.74 -9.10
N LEU A 240 17.41 -5.69 -8.70
CA LEU A 240 18.85 -5.46 -8.50
C LEU A 240 19.53 -5.18 -9.84
N ASP A 241 19.16 -5.89 -10.90
CA ASP A 241 19.71 -5.68 -12.24
C ASP A 241 19.36 -4.28 -12.76
N ILE A 242 18.11 -3.84 -12.55
CA ILE A 242 17.65 -2.50 -12.93
C ILE A 242 18.35 -1.42 -12.09
N PHE A 243 18.58 -1.68 -10.81
CA PHE A 243 19.30 -0.76 -9.93
C PHE A 243 20.77 -0.56 -10.36
N GLN A 244 21.42 -1.64 -10.79
CA GLN A 244 22.81 -1.61 -11.25
C GLN A 244 22.97 -1.03 -12.66
N SER A 245 22.05 -1.38 -13.58
CA SER A 245 22.14 -1.01 -14.99
C SER A 245 20.77 -0.69 -15.58
N PRO A 246 20.14 0.47 -15.19
CA PRO A 246 18.88 0.90 -15.73
C PRO A 246 18.99 1.24 -17.22
N LYS A 247 18.10 0.69 -18.05
CA LYS A 247 18.12 0.88 -19.51
C LYS A 247 17.26 2.07 -19.94
N SER A 248 16.08 2.23 -19.33
CA SER A 248 15.16 3.31 -19.65
C SER A 248 15.59 4.64 -19.04
N ASP A 249 15.26 5.76 -19.69
CA ASP A 249 15.58 7.10 -19.18
C ASP A 249 14.90 7.38 -17.83
N ILE A 250 13.67 6.91 -17.66
CA ILE A 250 12.98 7.05 -16.37
C ILE A 250 13.60 6.14 -15.32
N GLY A 251 14.04 4.94 -15.66
CA GLY A 251 14.79 4.06 -14.76
C GLY A 251 16.08 4.70 -14.28
N LYS A 252 16.87 5.30 -15.19
CA LYS A 252 18.08 6.06 -14.84
C LYS A 252 17.77 7.22 -13.89
N LYS A 253 16.72 8.01 -14.17
CA LYS A 253 16.29 9.12 -13.30
C LYS A 253 15.90 8.64 -11.89
N LEU A 254 15.13 7.56 -11.79
CA LEU A 254 14.68 7.00 -10.51
C LEU A 254 15.86 6.47 -9.69
N VAL A 255 16.78 5.72 -10.32
CA VAL A 255 17.97 5.18 -9.65
C VAL A 255 18.92 6.31 -9.23
N ASN A 256 19.15 7.31 -10.07
CA ASN A 256 20.00 8.44 -9.72
C ASN A 256 19.39 9.26 -8.57
N ALA A 257 18.09 9.54 -8.59
CA ALA A 257 17.42 10.23 -7.51
C ALA A 257 17.54 9.48 -6.17
N SER A 258 17.54 8.15 -6.20
CA SER A 258 17.73 7.32 -5.00
C SER A 258 19.13 7.40 -4.39
N LYS A 259 20.15 7.71 -5.19
CA LYS A 259 21.55 7.82 -4.76
C LYS A 259 21.91 9.19 -4.16
N ILE A 260 21.16 10.24 -4.53
CA ILE A 260 21.46 11.66 -4.14
C ILE A 260 21.24 11.91 -2.63
N VAL A 261 20.55 11.01 -1.92
CA VAL A 261 20.20 11.18 -0.48
C VAL A 261 21.42 11.13 0.46
N LEU A 262 22.64 10.88 -0.02
CA LEU A 262 23.81 10.62 0.83
C LEU A 262 24.96 11.64 0.71
N GLU A 263 24.82 12.68 -0.09
CA GLU A 263 25.83 13.74 -0.07
C GLU A 263 25.41 14.80 0.96
N PRO A 264 26.13 14.90 2.10
CA PRO A 264 25.87 16.02 3.00
C PRO A 264 26.17 17.31 2.26
N ASN A 265 25.26 18.26 2.33
CA ASN A 265 25.43 19.58 1.74
C ASN A 265 26.55 20.30 2.51
N THR A 266 27.83 20.06 2.12
CA THR A 266 29.02 20.54 2.82
C THR A 266 29.32 22.02 2.58
N LYS A 267 28.44 22.75 1.89
CA LYS A 267 28.55 24.20 1.76
C LYS A 267 27.74 24.90 2.85
N ASN A 268 28.09 24.63 4.11
CA ASN A 268 27.62 25.45 5.21
C ASN A 268 28.53 26.69 5.34
N ASN A 269 28.13 27.78 4.68
CA ASN A 269 28.49 29.12 5.14
C ASN A 269 27.51 29.50 6.28
N ALA A 270 27.45 28.67 7.33
CA ALA A 270 26.67 29.01 8.50
C ALA A 270 27.28 30.28 9.10
N ARG A 271 26.50 31.34 9.20
CA ARG A 271 26.89 32.51 9.98
C ARG A 271 26.70 32.16 11.45
N ASP A 272 27.60 32.62 12.32
CA ASP A 272 27.55 32.35 13.78
C ASP A 272 26.34 33.02 14.47
N GLN A 273 25.45 33.65 13.72
CA GLN A 273 24.27 34.32 14.27
C GLN A 273 23.13 33.36 14.48
N VAL A 274 22.74 33.17 15.74
CA VAL A 274 21.59 32.36 16.15
C VAL A 274 20.30 33.10 15.78
N VAL A 275 19.46 32.48 14.92
CA VAL A 275 18.15 33.00 14.49
C VAL A 275 17.04 32.50 15.40
N LEU A 276 17.15 31.27 15.90
CA LEU A 276 16.18 30.67 16.81
C LEU A 276 16.92 29.85 17.85
N GLU A 277 16.62 30.11 19.12
CA GLU A 277 17.07 29.30 20.24
C GLU A 277 15.84 28.77 21.02
N VAL A 278 15.79 27.48 21.18
CA VAL A 278 14.75 26.78 21.94
C VAL A 278 15.40 26.06 23.09
N ASN A 279 14.96 26.34 24.33
CA ASN A 279 15.51 25.75 25.53
C ASN A 279 14.40 25.03 26.33
N ASN A 280 14.57 23.73 26.54
CA ASN A 280 13.71 22.89 27.39
C ASN A 280 12.21 23.03 27.07
N LEU A 281 11.86 23.13 25.78
CA LEU A 281 10.47 23.26 25.34
C LEU A 281 9.67 22.03 25.77
N ARG A 282 8.56 22.26 26.46
CA ARG A 282 7.61 21.24 26.87
C ARG A 282 6.23 21.61 26.35
N HIS A 283 5.54 20.64 25.72
CA HIS A 283 4.15 20.80 25.34
C HIS A 283 3.38 19.50 25.57
N TRP A 284 2.43 19.54 26.48
CA TRP A 284 1.67 18.38 26.93
C TRP A 284 0.18 18.61 26.71
N TYR A 285 -0.50 17.60 26.14
CA TYR A 285 -1.94 17.59 25.97
C TYR A 285 -2.60 16.79 27.08
N LYS A 286 -3.65 17.35 27.68
CA LYS A 286 -4.47 16.62 28.65
C LYS A 286 -5.33 15.60 27.90
N LEU A 287 -5.20 14.32 28.23
CA LEU A 287 -6.06 13.27 27.71
C LEU A 287 -7.33 13.21 28.58
N ASN A 288 -8.51 13.29 27.95
CA ASN A 288 -9.78 13.06 28.61
C ASN A 288 -9.90 11.59 29.00
N SER A 289 -9.40 11.23 30.18
CA SER A 289 -9.59 9.93 30.79
C SER A 289 -10.27 10.14 32.13
N SER A 290 -11.36 9.40 32.38
CA SER A 290 -12.23 9.36 33.56
C SER A 290 -11.91 10.33 34.71
N ILE A 291 -12.93 10.73 35.43
CA ILE A 291 -12.98 11.80 36.46
C ILE A 291 -11.84 11.75 37.52
N PHE A 292 -11.09 10.65 37.63
CA PHE A 292 -10.10 10.45 38.69
C PHE A 292 -8.63 10.32 38.25
N ILE A 293 -8.30 10.29 36.91
CA ILE A 293 -6.91 10.11 36.47
C ILE A 293 -6.58 11.14 35.39
N ASN A 294 -5.77 12.14 35.73
CA ASN A 294 -5.20 13.07 34.74
C ASN A 294 -4.06 12.40 34.00
N LYS A 295 -4.32 11.85 32.81
CA LYS A 295 -3.26 11.41 31.88
C LYS A 295 -2.88 12.55 30.96
N TRP A 296 -1.56 12.76 30.79
CA TRP A 296 -0.98 13.76 29.92
C TRP A 296 -0.23 13.06 28.77
N ASN A 297 -0.48 13.48 27.54
CA ASN A 297 0.37 13.13 26.41
C ASN A 297 1.46 14.18 26.30
N LYS A 298 2.72 13.78 26.58
CA LYS A 298 3.91 14.64 26.48
C LYS A 298 4.37 14.70 25.04
N ALA A 299 3.74 15.53 24.21
CA ALA A 299 4.05 15.66 22.78
C ALA A 299 5.45 16.23 22.56
N LEU A 300 5.86 17.22 23.36
CA LEU A 300 7.23 17.71 23.44
C LEU A 300 7.69 17.66 24.89
N ASN A 301 8.88 17.10 25.12
CA ASN A 301 9.41 16.96 26.46
C ASN A 301 10.90 17.31 26.45
N GLU A 302 11.23 18.53 26.97
CA GLU A 302 12.59 19.04 27.13
C GLU A 302 13.39 19.12 25.80
N VAL A 303 12.73 19.59 24.74
CA VAL A 303 13.39 19.76 23.44
C VAL A 303 14.19 21.07 23.44
N SER A 304 15.50 20.97 23.13
CA SER A 304 16.39 22.12 23.02
C SER A 304 17.16 22.04 21.70
N PHE A 305 17.24 23.16 20.96
CA PHE A 305 18.04 23.29 19.76
C PHE A 305 18.30 24.76 19.42
N LYS A 306 19.32 25.00 18.58
CA LYS A 306 19.58 26.31 18.01
C LYS A 306 19.55 26.19 16.48
N LEU A 307 19.03 27.19 15.83
CA LEU A 307 19.06 27.35 14.37
C LEU A 307 19.89 28.59 14.04
N TYR A 308 20.86 28.44 13.16
CA TYR A 308 21.73 29.51 12.73
C TYR A 308 21.28 30.08 11.38
N GLU A 309 21.73 31.30 11.07
CA GLU A 309 21.42 31.95 9.78
C GLU A 309 21.95 31.12 8.61
N ASN A 310 21.10 30.82 7.61
CA ASN A 310 21.36 29.97 6.45
C ASN A 310 21.58 28.46 6.76
N GLU A 311 21.18 27.99 7.95
CA GLU A 311 21.12 26.58 8.29
C GLU A 311 19.74 26.00 7.90
N THR A 312 19.73 24.78 7.31
CA THR A 312 18.50 24.05 6.94
C THR A 312 18.51 22.66 7.57
#